data_422897d818f6f07d26a1b7774a3952c0
#
_entry.id   422897d818f6f07d26a1b7774a3952c0
#
_cell.length_a   1.000
_cell.length_b   1.000
_cell.length_c   1.000
_cell.angle_alpha   90.00
_cell.angle_beta   90.00
_cell.angle_gamma   90.00
#
_symmetry.space_group_name_H-M   'P 1'
#
loop_
_entity.id
_entity.type
_entity.pdbx_description
1 polymer ?
#
loop_
_entity_poly.entity_id
_entity_poly.type
_entity_poly.pdbx_seq_one_letter_code
_entity_poly.pdbx_strand_id
1 'polypeptide(L)'
;MREVILAHGLWVPGLVMKPLAARLARAGFRCHIFSYLGAARPMQAHVERLARLAREVGPAHFVGHSLGGLLIVETLRRHAEIAAGRVVLLGTPARGCYAGRRLARFRLGRWMFGHSAEYWPELHADSGRVARWTRSEALGIVAGSLPLGLGRAFGRLPGVNDGAVCLEETTVDGMAGRVVLPVGHSAMLVSAKVATQVAAFLSNGRFIATPP
;
A
#
# COMPACT_ATOMS: atom_id res chain seq x y z
N MET A 1 20.89 -3.00 2.46
CA MET A 1 19.87 -3.65 1.60
C MET A 1 19.48 -2.68 0.49
N ARG A 2 19.45 -3.12 -0.77
CA ARG A 2 19.12 -2.27 -1.92
C ARG A 2 17.95 -2.78 -2.77
N GLU A 3 17.59 -4.05 -2.59
CA GLU A 3 16.44 -4.65 -3.29
C GLU A 3 15.12 -4.11 -2.71
N VAL A 4 14.17 -3.76 -3.58
CA VAL A 4 12.85 -3.25 -3.21
C VAL A 4 11.78 -3.95 -4.03
N ILE A 5 10.82 -4.58 -3.38
CA ILE A 5 9.65 -5.16 -4.03
C ILE A 5 8.49 -4.17 -3.96
N LEU A 6 7.92 -3.84 -5.13
CA LEU A 6 6.85 -2.87 -5.29
C LEU A 6 5.55 -3.58 -5.65
N ALA A 7 4.47 -3.38 -4.88
CA ALA A 7 3.14 -3.92 -5.16
C ALA A 7 2.12 -2.80 -5.41
N HIS A 8 1.42 -2.88 -6.55
CA HIS A 8 0.43 -1.88 -6.97
C HIS A 8 -0.95 -2.09 -6.34
N GLY A 9 -1.84 -1.12 -6.53
CA GLY A 9 -3.22 -1.17 -6.05
C GLY A 9 -4.15 -1.98 -6.95
N LEU A 10 -5.45 -1.95 -6.58
CA LEU A 10 -6.52 -2.58 -7.33
C LEU A 10 -6.75 -1.87 -8.69
N TRP A 11 -7.21 -2.61 -9.70
CA TRP A 11 -7.60 -2.16 -11.05
C TRP A 11 -6.49 -1.50 -11.90
N VAL A 12 -5.26 -1.54 -11.45
CA VAL A 12 -4.14 -0.98 -12.21
C VAL A 12 -3.10 -2.06 -12.48
N PRO A 13 -2.45 -2.06 -13.65
CA PRO A 13 -1.35 -3.01 -13.92
C PRO A 13 -0.08 -2.59 -13.17
N GLY A 14 0.85 -3.54 -12.98
CA GLY A 14 2.14 -3.26 -12.33
C GLY A 14 2.93 -2.13 -13.00
N LEU A 15 2.69 -1.87 -14.28
CA LEU A 15 3.33 -0.80 -15.06
C LEU A 15 3.21 0.59 -14.40
N VAL A 16 2.11 0.85 -13.68
CA VAL A 16 1.90 2.13 -12.98
C VAL A 16 2.93 2.41 -11.88
N MET A 17 3.64 1.38 -11.41
CA MET A 17 4.72 1.51 -10.43
C MET A 17 6.05 1.97 -11.06
N LYS A 18 6.19 1.96 -12.40
CA LYS A 18 7.46 2.32 -13.07
C LYS A 18 7.97 3.72 -12.74
N PRO A 19 7.14 4.78 -12.68
CA PRO A 19 7.64 6.11 -12.31
C PRO A 19 8.26 6.15 -10.91
N LEU A 20 7.61 5.50 -9.93
CA LEU A 20 8.15 5.38 -8.58
C LEU A 20 9.44 4.54 -8.59
N ALA A 21 9.43 3.38 -9.25
CA ALA A 21 10.60 2.51 -9.39
C ALA A 21 11.80 3.24 -10.01
N ALA A 22 11.58 4.02 -11.07
CA ALA A 22 12.63 4.80 -11.71
C ALA A 22 13.25 5.86 -10.79
N ARG A 23 12.45 6.50 -9.93
CA ARG A 23 12.95 7.46 -8.93
C ARG A 23 13.72 6.76 -7.81
N LEU A 24 13.25 5.62 -7.34
CA LEU A 24 13.96 4.81 -6.34
C LEU A 24 15.27 4.24 -6.90
N ALA A 25 15.29 3.87 -8.19
CA ALA A 25 16.51 3.42 -8.86
C ALA A 25 17.57 4.53 -8.90
N ARG A 26 17.18 5.79 -9.17
CA ARG A 26 18.09 6.94 -9.08
C ARG A 26 18.59 7.20 -7.65
N ALA A 27 17.86 6.76 -6.65
CA ALA A 27 18.28 6.79 -5.25
C ALA A 27 19.11 5.57 -4.83
N GLY A 28 19.48 4.69 -5.78
CA GLY A 28 20.37 3.54 -5.57
C GLY A 28 19.68 2.23 -5.20
N PHE A 29 18.36 2.14 -5.33
CA PHE A 29 17.60 0.92 -5.10
C PHE A 29 17.42 0.12 -6.38
N ARG A 30 17.36 -1.22 -6.27
CA ARG A 30 16.96 -2.13 -7.34
C ARG A 30 15.51 -2.55 -7.11
N CYS A 31 14.63 -2.21 -8.05
CA CYS A 31 13.18 -2.37 -7.89
C CYS A 31 12.65 -3.56 -8.66
N HIS A 32 11.88 -4.41 -7.99
CA HIS A 32 11.13 -5.54 -8.52
C HIS A 32 9.65 -5.25 -8.43
N ILE A 33 9.00 -5.10 -9.58
CA ILE A 33 7.56 -4.81 -9.63
C ILE A 33 6.79 -6.12 -9.60
N PHE A 34 6.05 -6.34 -8.51
CA PHE A 34 5.10 -7.44 -8.42
C PHE A 34 3.79 -7.03 -9.10
N SER A 35 3.53 -7.63 -10.27
CA SER A 35 2.28 -7.42 -11.01
C SER A 35 1.31 -8.55 -10.76
N TYR A 36 0.05 -8.19 -10.48
CA TYR A 36 -1.02 -9.15 -10.20
C TYR A 36 -2.39 -8.60 -10.62
N LEU A 37 -3.34 -9.50 -10.85
CA LEU A 37 -4.72 -9.13 -11.19
C LEU A 37 -5.58 -9.22 -9.92
N GLY A 38 -5.60 -8.15 -9.13
CA GLY A 38 -6.21 -8.12 -7.80
C GLY A 38 -7.67 -8.58 -7.75
N ALA A 39 -8.45 -8.32 -8.80
CA ALA A 39 -9.85 -8.75 -8.88
C ALA A 39 -10.03 -10.19 -9.40
N ALA A 40 -9.04 -10.76 -10.11
CA ALA A 40 -9.19 -12.00 -10.84
C ALA A 40 -8.91 -13.28 -10.04
N ARG A 41 -8.23 -13.14 -8.89
CA ARG A 41 -7.87 -14.28 -8.03
C ARG A 41 -8.03 -13.93 -6.55
N PRO A 42 -8.26 -14.94 -5.69
CA PRO A 42 -8.27 -14.76 -4.25
C PRO A 42 -6.97 -14.15 -3.73
N MET A 43 -7.05 -13.33 -2.69
CA MET A 43 -5.89 -12.68 -2.06
C MET A 43 -4.82 -13.71 -1.66
N GLN A 44 -5.23 -14.87 -1.16
CA GLN A 44 -4.32 -15.96 -0.79
C GLN A 44 -3.39 -16.35 -1.95
N ALA A 45 -3.90 -16.46 -3.18
CA ALA A 45 -3.08 -16.80 -4.34
C ALA A 45 -2.03 -15.71 -4.65
N HIS A 46 -2.36 -14.44 -4.37
CA HIS A 46 -1.41 -13.34 -4.54
C HIS A 46 -0.38 -13.31 -3.41
N VAL A 47 -0.76 -13.64 -2.19
CA VAL A 47 0.14 -13.80 -1.04
C VAL A 47 1.22 -14.84 -1.36
N GLU A 48 0.84 -16.04 -1.82
CA GLU A 48 1.80 -17.10 -2.14
C GLU A 48 2.75 -16.71 -3.31
N ARG A 49 2.21 -16.01 -4.30
CA ARG A 49 3.03 -15.51 -5.43
C ARG A 49 4.01 -14.42 -5.00
N LEU A 50 3.59 -13.50 -4.13
CA LEU A 50 4.46 -12.46 -3.59
C LEU A 50 5.53 -13.06 -2.67
N ALA A 51 5.17 -14.03 -1.85
CA ALA A 51 6.11 -14.76 -1.00
C ALA A 51 7.17 -15.50 -1.83
N ARG A 52 6.79 -16.11 -2.95
CA ARG A 52 7.73 -16.74 -3.87
C ARG A 52 8.70 -15.72 -4.44
N LEU A 53 8.21 -14.61 -5.00
CA LEU A 53 9.07 -13.55 -5.50
C LEU A 53 10.02 -13.02 -4.42
N ALA A 54 9.53 -12.85 -3.20
CA ALA A 54 10.35 -12.37 -2.09
C ALA A 54 11.49 -13.34 -1.75
N ARG A 55 11.26 -14.64 -1.80
CA ARG A 55 12.31 -15.67 -1.60
C ARG A 55 13.33 -15.67 -2.77
N GLU A 56 12.86 -15.48 -4.00
CA GLU A 56 13.73 -15.40 -5.20
C GLU A 56 14.62 -14.16 -5.17
N VAL A 57 14.09 -13.03 -4.76
CA VAL A 57 14.82 -11.74 -4.64
C VAL A 57 15.80 -11.77 -3.46
N GLY A 58 15.44 -12.49 -2.38
CA GLY A 58 16.18 -12.50 -1.13
C GLY A 58 15.87 -11.28 -0.24
N PRO A 59 16.78 -10.86 0.63
CA PRO A 59 16.52 -9.76 1.56
C PRO A 59 16.17 -8.46 0.85
N ALA A 60 14.93 -7.96 1.04
CA ALA A 60 14.39 -6.81 0.32
C ALA A 60 13.56 -5.88 1.21
N HIS A 61 13.49 -4.62 0.84
CA HIS A 61 12.47 -3.68 1.30
C HIS A 61 11.16 -3.90 0.55
N PHE A 62 10.05 -3.42 1.11
CA PHE A 62 8.73 -3.53 0.49
C PHE A 62 8.06 -2.17 0.40
N VAL A 63 7.44 -1.88 -0.74
CA VAL A 63 6.61 -0.68 -0.93
C VAL A 63 5.29 -1.09 -1.56
N GLY A 64 4.19 -0.83 -0.86
CA GLY A 64 2.85 -1.18 -1.32
C GLY A 64 1.94 0.03 -1.48
N HIS A 65 1.27 0.13 -2.62
CA HIS A 65 0.26 1.15 -2.85
C HIS A 65 -1.13 0.57 -2.69
N SER A 66 -1.97 1.23 -1.88
CA SER A 66 -3.39 0.86 -1.72
C SER A 66 -3.54 -0.64 -1.34
N LEU A 67 -4.28 -1.44 -2.11
CA LEU A 67 -4.42 -2.89 -1.92
C LEU A 67 -3.06 -3.62 -1.90
N GLY A 68 -2.08 -3.14 -2.66
CA GLY A 68 -0.73 -3.72 -2.66
C GLY A 68 -0.03 -3.63 -1.30
N GLY A 69 -0.35 -2.61 -0.51
CA GLY A 69 0.13 -2.51 0.87
C GLY A 69 -0.50 -3.56 1.79
N LEU A 70 -1.79 -3.80 1.67
CA LEU A 70 -2.48 -4.88 2.40
C LEU A 70 -1.90 -6.24 2.04
N LEU A 71 -1.65 -6.48 0.75
CA LEU A 71 -1.04 -7.71 0.25
C LEU A 71 0.36 -7.93 0.85
N ILE A 72 1.21 -6.89 0.92
CA ILE A 72 2.54 -6.97 1.53
C ILE A 72 2.42 -7.32 3.02
N VAL A 73 1.58 -6.60 3.77
CA VAL A 73 1.42 -6.85 5.21
C VAL A 73 0.94 -8.28 5.45
N GLU A 74 -0.05 -8.75 4.71
CA GLU A 74 -0.57 -10.12 4.84
C GLU A 74 0.48 -11.17 4.46
N THR A 75 1.26 -10.91 3.41
CA THR A 75 2.35 -11.81 3.00
C THR A 75 3.41 -11.93 4.09
N LEU A 76 3.88 -10.80 4.61
CA LEU A 76 4.92 -10.80 5.65
C LEU A 76 4.41 -11.35 6.99
N ARG A 77 3.12 -11.21 7.27
CA ARG A 77 2.48 -11.81 8.45
C ARG A 77 2.43 -13.34 8.36
N ARG A 78 2.10 -13.89 7.19
CA ARG A 78 1.97 -15.35 6.97
C ARG A 78 3.30 -16.04 6.77
N HIS A 79 4.27 -15.34 6.23
CA HIS A 79 5.60 -15.83 5.87
C HIS A 79 6.66 -15.10 6.70
N ALA A 80 6.74 -15.45 7.98
CA ALA A 80 7.67 -14.81 8.94
C ALA A 80 9.14 -15.04 8.57
N GLU A 81 9.43 -16.09 7.80
CA GLU A 81 10.77 -16.44 7.31
C GLU A 81 11.30 -15.48 6.23
N ILE A 82 10.44 -14.69 5.60
CA ILE A 82 10.88 -13.72 4.59
C ILE A 82 11.75 -12.65 5.25
N ALA A 83 12.99 -12.54 4.78
CA ALA A 83 13.95 -11.54 5.22
C ALA A 83 13.55 -10.15 4.71
N ALA A 84 12.59 -9.52 5.38
CA ALA A 84 12.15 -8.18 5.06
C ALA A 84 13.10 -7.13 5.63
N GLY A 85 13.31 -6.07 4.86
CA GLY A 85 13.85 -4.84 5.38
C GLY A 85 12.74 -3.90 5.83
N ARG A 86 12.85 -2.61 5.52
CA ARG A 86 11.81 -1.64 5.85
C ARG A 86 10.62 -1.76 4.90
N VAL A 87 9.42 -1.43 5.42
CA VAL A 87 8.17 -1.49 4.68
C VAL A 87 7.57 -0.09 4.59
N VAL A 88 7.11 0.33 3.41
CA VAL A 88 6.40 1.59 3.23
C VAL A 88 5.04 1.35 2.59
N LEU A 89 3.99 1.85 3.22
CA LEU A 89 2.62 1.79 2.72
C LEU A 89 2.19 3.15 2.18
N LEU A 90 1.71 3.18 0.94
CA LEU A 90 1.27 4.39 0.24
C LEU A 90 -0.26 4.36 0.12
N GLY A 91 -0.97 5.22 0.84
CA GLY A 91 -2.42 5.30 0.80
C GLY A 91 -3.12 3.95 1.05
N THR A 92 -2.56 3.11 1.91
CA THR A 92 -3.08 1.77 2.20
C THR A 92 -4.15 1.84 3.28
N PRO A 93 -5.38 1.35 3.02
CA PRO A 93 -6.48 1.41 3.98
C PRO A 93 -6.39 0.26 5.00
N ALA A 94 -5.41 0.31 5.91
CA ALA A 94 -5.11 -0.74 6.88
C ALA A 94 -6.23 -0.95 7.93
N ARG A 95 -6.99 0.11 8.24
CA ARG A 95 -8.14 0.06 9.17
C ARG A 95 -9.49 -0.04 8.46
N GLY A 96 -9.51 -0.51 7.21
CA GLY A 96 -10.70 -0.60 6.39
C GLY A 96 -10.80 0.52 5.37
N CYS A 97 -11.77 0.43 4.45
CA CYS A 97 -11.93 1.39 3.37
C CYS A 97 -13.40 1.84 3.25
N TYR A 98 -13.68 3.07 3.63
CA TYR A 98 -15.02 3.65 3.55
C TYR A 98 -15.56 3.63 2.10
N ALA A 99 -14.74 4.06 1.15
CA ALA A 99 -15.10 4.03 -0.27
C ALA A 99 -15.36 2.60 -0.76
N GLY A 100 -14.51 1.65 -0.38
CA GLY A 100 -14.66 0.23 -0.71
C GLY A 100 -15.94 -0.37 -0.13
N ARG A 101 -16.25 -0.10 1.16
CA ARG A 101 -17.50 -0.53 1.80
C ARG A 101 -18.73 0.00 1.08
N ARG A 102 -18.71 1.29 0.75
CA ARG A 102 -19.84 1.93 0.09
C ARG A 102 -20.07 1.34 -1.30
N LEU A 103 -19.01 1.12 -2.06
CA LEU A 103 -19.08 0.51 -3.39
C LEU A 103 -19.54 -0.95 -3.33
N ALA A 104 -19.08 -1.72 -2.35
CA ALA A 104 -19.46 -3.12 -2.17
C ALA A 104 -20.94 -3.34 -1.81
N ARG A 105 -21.67 -2.30 -1.43
CA ARG A 105 -23.13 -2.37 -1.23
C ARG A 105 -23.90 -2.57 -2.53
N PHE A 106 -23.32 -2.19 -3.66
CA PHE A 106 -23.93 -2.33 -4.97
C PHE A 106 -23.44 -3.61 -5.68
N ARG A 107 -24.33 -4.31 -6.40
CA ARG A 107 -23.97 -5.52 -7.17
C ARG A 107 -22.82 -5.26 -8.15
N LEU A 108 -22.90 -4.13 -8.88
CA LEU A 108 -21.85 -3.71 -9.81
C LEU A 108 -20.52 -3.48 -9.09
N GLY A 109 -20.53 -2.83 -7.92
CA GLY A 109 -19.32 -2.63 -7.14
C GLY A 109 -18.67 -3.95 -6.70
N ARG A 110 -19.46 -4.89 -6.21
CA ARG A 110 -18.95 -6.23 -5.87
C ARG A 110 -18.35 -6.94 -7.08
N TRP A 111 -19.01 -6.85 -8.24
CA TRP A 111 -18.49 -7.41 -9.48
C TRP A 111 -17.16 -6.76 -9.88
N MET A 112 -17.03 -5.43 -9.77
CA MET A 112 -15.77 -4.71 -10.07
C MET A 112 -14.62 -5.11 -9.13
N PHE A 113 -14.91 -5.41 -7.86
CA PHE A 113 -13.92 -5.91 -6.92
C PHE A 113 -13.54 -7.37 -7.17
N GLY A 114 -14.42 -8.17 -7.82
CA GLY A 114 -14.17 -9.58 -8.03
C GLY A 114 -13.82 -10.30 -6.73
N HIS A 115 -12.81 -11.17 -6.75
CA HIS A 115 -12.33 -11.86 -5.54
C HIS A 115 -11.82 -10.92 -4.45
N SER A 116 -11.39 -9.70 -4.78
CA SER A 116 -10.98 -8.75 -3.75
C SER A 116 -12.17 -8.21 -2.94
N ALA A 117 -13.43 -8.37 -3.41
CA ALA A 117 -14.61 -7.99 -2.66
C ALA A 117 -14.76 -8.74 -1.32
N GLU A 118 -14.28 -9.98 -1.26
CA GLU A 118 -14.29 -10.81 -0.05
C GLU A 118 -13.34 -10.26 1.02
N TYR A 119 -12.30 -9.57 0.60
CA TYR A 119 -11.28 -9.02 1.48
C TYR A 119 -11.72 -7.75 2.22
N TRP A 120 -12.60 -6.95 1.63
CA TRP A 120 -13.05 -5.69 2.21
C TRP A 120 -13.96 -5.82 3.41
N PRO A 121 -14.89 -6.79 3.48
CA PRO A 121 -15.69 -7.04 4.69
C PRO A 121 -14.86 -7.59 5.85
N GLU A 122 -13.92 -8.48 5.59
CA GLU A 122 -13.04 -9.06 6.62
C GLU A 122 -12.13 -8.02 7.27
N LEU A 123 -11.70 -7.01 6.51
CA LEU A 123 -10.99 -5.85 7.03
C LEU A 123 -11.84 -5.04 8.04
N HIS A 124 -13.16 -5.25 8.07
CA HIS A 124 -14.07 -4.53 8.94
C HIS A 124 -14.50 -5.30 10.16
N ALA A 125 -14.63 -6.63 10.05
CA ALA A 125 -15.02 -7.48 11.17
C ALA A 125 -13.82 -7.75 12.10
N ASP A 126 -12.62 -7.71 11.56
CA ASP A 126 -11.37 -8.03 12.28
C ASP A 126 -10.28 -6.98 11.94
N SER A 127 -10.63 -5.71 12.19
CA SER A 127 -9.77 -4.55 11.93
C SER A 127 -8.41 -4.61 12.64
N GLY A 128 -8.19 -5.63 13.48
CA GLY A 128 -6.93 -5.86 14.18
C GLY A 128 -5.83 -6.49 13.32
N ARG A 129 -6.13 -7.25 12.26
CA ARG A 129 -5.10 -8.06 11.58
C ARG A 129 -4.10 -7.26 10.77
N VAL A 130 -4.53 -6.31 9.98
CA VAL A 130 -3.64 -5.47 9.15
C VAL A 130 -3.34 -4.14 9.82
N ALA A 131 -4.18 -3.72 10.77
CA ALA A 131 -4.01 -2.49 11.51
C ALA A 131 -2.91 -2.54 12.57
N ARG A 132 -2.26 -3.70 12.78
CA ARG A 132 -1.19 -3.86 13.75
C ARG A 132 0.05 -4.48 13.10
N TRP A 133 1.17 -3.78 13.21
CA TRP A 133 2.47 -4.27 12.79
C TRP A 133 3.21 -4.90 13.98
N THR A 134 3.52 -6.18 13.87
CA THR A 134 4.13 -6.96 14.97
C THR A 134 5.55 -7.42 14.66
N ARG A 135 6.05 -7.11 13.47
CA ARG A 135 7.42 -7.45 13.07
C ARG A 135 8.41 -6.39 13.57
N SER A 136 9.67 -6.78 13.68
CA SER A 136 10.75 -5.89 14.14
C SER A 136 11.16 -4.83 13.11
N GLU A 137 10.88 -5.07 11.83
CA GLU A 137 11.23 -4.16 10.75
C GLU A 137 10.39 -2.88 10.81
N ALA A 138 11.02 -1.75 10.56
CA ALA A 138 10.32 -0.47 10.57
C ALA A 138 9.28 -0.39 9.43
N LEU A 139 8.04 -0.03 9.79
CA LEU A 139 6.96 0.25 8.86
C LEU A 139 6.65 1.75 8.85
N GLY A 140 6.69 2.35 7.66
CA GLY A 140 6.34 3.74 7.42
C GLY A 140 5.08 3.89 6.58
N ILE A 141 4.36 4.99 6.80
CA ILE A 141 3.13 5.30 6.07
C ILE A 141 3.27 6.64 5.36
N VAL A 142 2.97 6.66 4.07
CA VAL A 142 2.74 7.89 3.30
C VAL A 142 1.24 7.99 3.05
N ALA A 143 0.61 9.01 3.60
CA ALA A 143 -0.80 9.31 3.39
C ALA A 143 -0.95 10.58 2.54
N GLY A 144 -2.01 10.63 1.74
CA GLY A 144 -2.37 11.81 0.98
C GLY A 144 -3.47 12.64 1.65
N SER A 145 -3.45 13.94 1.42
CA SER A 145 -4.48 14.87 1.92
C SER A 145 -5.21 15.62 0.81
N LEU A 146 -4.92 15.34 -0.45
CA LEU A 146 -5.58 16.01 -1.58
C LEU A 146 -6.73 15.13 -2.11
N PRO A 147 -8.00 15.51 -1.89
CA PRO A 147 -9.17 14.69 -2.25
C PRO A 147 -9.46 14.74 -3.75
N LEU A 148 -8.45 14.39 -4.58
CA LEU A 148 -8.56 14.31 -6.03
C LEU A 148 -8.47 12.86 -6.49
N GLY A 149 -9.46 12.38 -7.25
CA GLY A 149 -9.44 11.03 -7.81
C GLY A 149 -10.83 10.43 -7.98
N LEU A 150 -10.85 9.18 -8.42
CA LEU A 150 -12.06 8.39 -8.69
C LEU A 150 -12.95 8.20 -7.44
N GLY A 151 -12.40 8.34 -6.24
CA GLY A 151 -13.16 8.23 -4.99
C GLY A 151 -14.29 9.27 -4.88
N ARG A 152 -14.17 10.41 -5.56
CA ARG A 152 -15.25 11.42 -5.62
C ARG A 152 -16.51 10.89 -6.33
N ALA A 153 -16.38 9.96 -7.25
CA ALA A 153 -17.51 9.30 -7.90
C ALA A 153 -18.32 8.42 -6.93
N PHE A 154 -17.71 8.02 -5.80
CA PHE A 154 -18.37 7.20 -4.78
C PHE A 154 -18.92 8.00 -3.60
N GLY A 155 -18.96 9.33 -3.73
CA GLY A 155 -19.48 10.26 -2.74
C GLY A 155 -18.39 10.92 -1.88
N ARG A 156 -18.82 11.82 -1.00
CA ARG A 156 -17.90 12.56 -0.13
C ARG A 156 -17.32 11.63 0.93
N LEU A 157 -15.98 11.54 0.97
CA LEU A 157 -15.26 10.82 2.00
C LEU A 157 -15.18 11.68 3.27
N PRO A 158 -15.25 11.08 4.47
CA PRO A 158 -15.13 11.83 5.71
C PRO A 158 -13.69 12.29 5.95
N GLY A 159 -13.53 13.46 6.59
CA GLY A 159 -12.26 13.97 7.06
C GLY A 159 -11.21 14.21 5.96
N VAL A 160 -9.96 14.27 6.37
CA VAL A 160 -8.80 14.37 5.47
C VAL A 160 -8.66 13.07 4.70
N ASN A 161 -8.53 13.16 3.36
CA ASN A 161 -8.45 11.99 2.50
C ASN A 161 -7.66 12.30 1.21
N ASP A 162 -7.21 11.27 0.52
CA ASP A 162 -6.48 11.36 -0.74
C ASP A 162 -7.37 11.21 -2.00
N GLY A 163 -8.69 11.20 -1.80
CA GLY A 163 -9.69 10.97 -2.84
C GLY A 163 -10.13 9.51 -2.98
N ALA A 164 -9.54 8.56 -2.24
CA ALA A 164 -9.92 7.16 -2.21
C ALA A 164 -9.89 6.56 -0.79
N VAL A 165 -8.93 6.98 0.03
CA VAL A 165 -8.67 6.48 1.39
C VAL A 165 -8.61 7.67 2.36
N CYS A 166 -9.28 7.55 3.49
CA CYS A 166 -9.23 8.53 4.56
C CYS A 166 -7.92 8.41 5.35
N LEU A 167 -7.41 9.52 5.87
CA LEU A 167 -6.18 9.55 6.66
C LEU A 167 -6.21 8.56 7.84
N GLU A 168 -7.33 8.50 8.55
CA GLU A 168 -7.54 7.58 9.68
C GLU A 168 -7.43 6.10 9.27
N GLU A 169 -7.88 5.76 8.06
CA GLU A 169 -7.83 4.40 7.52
C GLU A 169 -6.40 3.93 7.24
N THR A 170 -5.44 4.85 7.08
CA THR A 170 -4.04 4.51 6.81
C THR A 170 -3.26 4.14 8.06
N THR A 171 -3.80 4.33 9.25
CA THR A 171 -3.09 4.13 10.51
C THR A 171 -2.83 2.65 10.78
N VAL A 172 -1.58 2.32 11.18
CA VAL A 172 -1.17 0.98 11.61
C VAL A 172 -0.51 1.08 12.98
N ASP A 173 -1.03 0.35 13.96
CA ASP A 173 -0.43 0.31 15.30
C ASP A 173 0.96 -0.34 15.21
N GLY A 174 1.97 0.26 15.83
CA GLY A 174 3.36 -0.17 15.71
C GLY A 174 4.09 0.38 14.48
N MET A 175 3.49 1.27 13.69
CA MET A 175 4.22 1.98 12.64
C MET A 175 5.35 2.84 13.24
N ALA A 176 6.50 2.88 12.58
CA ALA A 176 7.65 3.70 12.99
C ALA A 176 7.46 5.19 12.67
N GLY A 177 6.58 5.52 11.72
CA GLY A 177 6.27 6.91 11.37
C GLY A 177 5.26 7.04 10.25
N ARG A 178 4.68 8.23 10.17
CA ARG A 178 3.75 8.62 9.09
C ARG A 178 4.09 10.01 8.58
N VAL A 179 4.04 10.18 7.26
CA VAL A 179 4.07 11.49 6.61
C VAL A 179 2.79 11.71 5.82
N VAL A 180 2.22 12.90 5.94
CA VAL A 180 1.03 13.33 5.19
C VAL A 180 1.47 14.34 4.13
N LEU A 181 1.12 14.08 2.89
CA LEU A 181 1.51 14.93 1.76
C LEU A 181 0.28 15.43 0.99
N PRO A 182 0.31 16.65 0.44
CA PRO A 182 -0.78 17.18 -0.40
C PRO A 182 -0.75 16.50 -1.78
N VAL A 183 -1.15 15.24 -1.81
CA VAL A 183 -1.16 14.39 -3.00
C VAL A 183 -2.42 13.52 -3.00
N GLY A 184 -3.01 13.30 -4.19
CA GLY A 184 -4.12 12.38 -4.37
C GLY A 184 -3.64 10.94 -4.50
N HIS A 185 -4.57 9.99 -4.31
CA HIS A 185 -4.31 8.55 -4.21
C HIS A 185 -3.42 8.00 -5.33
N SER A 186 -3.86 8.12 -6.57
CA SER A 186 -3.08 7.61 -7.73
C SER A 186 -1.85 8.46 -8.04
N ALA A 187 -1.89 9.76 -7.70
CA ALA A 187 -0.78 10.68 -7.94
C ALA A 187 0.45 10.37 -7.07
N MET A 188 0.29 9.62 -5.97
CA MET A 188 1.41 9.15 -5.16
C MET A 188 2.46 8.39 -5.99
N LEU A 189 2.03 7.64 -7.01
CA LEU A 189 2.90 6.79 -7.81
C LEU A 189 3.83 7.58 -8.75
N VAL A 190 3.45 8.81 -9.08
CA VAL A 190 4.22 9.70 -9.98
C VAL A 190 4.86 10.88 -9.24
N SER A 191 4.54 11.08 -7.96
CA SER A 191 5.02 12.20 -7.16
C SER A 191 6.51 12.07 -6.80
N ALA A 192 7.30 13.08 -7.14
CA ALA A 192 8.70 13.16 -6.72
C ALA A 192 8.82 13.29 -5.20
N LYS A 193 7.92 14.07 -4.56
CA LYS A 193 7.91 14.24 -3.08
C LYS A 193 7.66 12.91 -2.38
N VAL A 194 6.71 12.09 -2.88
CA VAL A 194 6.47 10.74 -2.35
C VAL A 194 7.70 9.86 -2.51
N ALA A 195 8.30 9.82 -3.70
CA ALA A 195 9.49 9.02 -3.96
C ALA A 195 10.67 9.40 -3.04
N THR A 196 10.88 10.71 -2.80
CA THR A 196 11.91 11.20 -1.87
C THR A 196 11.65 10.72 -0.45
N GLN A 197 10.41 10.79 0.04
CA GLN A 197 10.05 10.30 1.37
C GLN A 197 10.22 8.78 1.48
N VAL A 198 9.80 8.03 0.45
CA VAL A 198 10.00 6.57 0.41
C VAL A 198 11.49 6.23 0.46
N ALA A 199 12.32 6.85 -0.38
CA ALA A 199 13.75 6.62 -0.41
C ALA A 199 14.41 6.92 0.94
N ALA A 200 14.03 8.03 1.58
CA ALA A 200 14.54 8.41 2.89
C ALA A 200 14.17 7.37 3.96
N PHE A 201 12.90 6.92 3.98
CA PHE A 201 12.46 5.91 4.94
C PHE A 201 13.16 4.57 4.71
N LEU A 202 13.25 4.11 3.46
CA LEU A 202 13.95 2.88 3.12
C LEU A 202 15.44 2.92 3.49
N SER A 203 16.10 4.10 3.39
CA SER A 203 17.50 4.26 3.77
C SER A 203 17.72 4.39 5.26
N ASN A 204 16.86 5.14 5.99
CA ASN A 204 17.15 5.62 7.34
C ASN A 204 16.13 5.17 8.41
N GLY A 205 15.00 4.56 8.00
CA GLY A 205 13.89 4.19 8.90
C GLY A 205 13.04 5.36 9.39
N ARG A 206 13.20 6.55 8.80
CA ARG A 206 12.44 7.77 9.14
C ARG A 206 12.19 8.60 7.88
N PHE A 207 11.08 9.30 7.87
CA PHE A 207 10.77 10.28 6.84
C PHE A 207 11.56 11.58 7.06
N ILE A 208 11.74 12.34 5.99
CA ILE A 208 12.26 13.71 6.05
C ILE A 208 11.18 14.58 6.67
N ALA A 209 11.56 15.41 7.64
CA ALA A 209 10.63 16.38 8.22
C ALA A 209 10.09 17.30 7.11
N THR A 210 8.78 17.37 7.00
CA THR A 210 8.13 18.36 6.14
C THR A 210 7.97 19.63 6.95
N PRO A 211 8.42 20.78 6.46
CA PRO A 211 8.13 22.04 7.13
C PRO A 211 6.61 22.21 7.28
N PRO A 212 6.15 22.86 8.35
CA PRO A 212 4.75 23.11 8.64
C PRO A 212 4.03 23.89 7.54
#